data_deb588c832ea70adbea4ede09bc02b41
#
_entry.id   deb588c832ea70adbea4ede09bc02b41
#
_cell.length_a   1.000
_cell.length_b   1.000
_cell.length_c   1.000
_cell.angle_alpha   90.00
_cell.angle_beta   90.00
_cell.angle_gamma   90.00
#
_symmetry.space_group_name_H-M   'P 1'
#
loop_
_entity.id
_entity.type
_entity.pdbx_description
1 polymer ?
#
loop_
_entity_poly.entity_id
_entity_poly.type
_entity_poly.pdbx_seq_one_letter_code
_entity_poly.pdbx_strand_id
1 'polypeptide(L)'
;MWTEYYTVSTTAEALELLARYGSRARIAAGATDLLLELERGQRPGVDVLIDITRVPGLDAIRLHGAEIHLGPLVTHNHAVASRLIVDRALPLAQACWEVGAPQIRNRATIAGNLITASPANDTITPLRALGATVTLASLEGERSVPLAAFHTGLRRTVMRPDELLTGISFPALGANERGIFLKLGLRRAQAISVVNCAVVLAFDGAGRVTRAAITLGSVAPTIINAVTAEQYLIGRKLEPTAIAEAARLASIAPSPIDDVRGTAAYRTEMVRVLVRRALTALAQGTERAGYPQDPAMLWHADGHTPAVSAPMHHAPGEPIRAVINGVERVVTTGQDKTLLDWLREDVHLTGTKEGCAEGECGACTVLLDGAAVMACMVPAPRAHGATIVTVEGLASEGDLHPVQQAFIDHGGVQCGFCTPGFIMSGAKLLEEHPQPTTEQVEQAIAGNLCRCTGYYKIVAAIKDAAARRAALLQETSS
;
A
#
# COMPACT_ATOMS: atom_id res chain seq x y z
N MET A 1 0.25 12.04 -20.61
CA MET A 1 0.90 10.76 -20.23
C MET A 1 0.34 9.57 -21.02
N TRP A 2 -0.98 9.41 -21.12
CA TRP A 2 -1.70 8.44 -21.93
C TRP A 2 -2.68 9.17 -22.85
N THR A 3 -3.19 8.50 -23.89
CA THR A 3 -4.17 9.08 -24.82
C THR A 3 -5.57 8.49 -24.64
N GLU A 4 -5.66 7.29 -24.10
CA GLU A 4 -6.93 6.58 -23.88
C GLU A 4 -6.99 6.01 -22.46
N TYR A 5 -8.15 6.16 -21.82
CA TYR A 5 -8.40 5.61 -20.50
C TYR A 5 -9.74 4.89 -20.49
N TYR A 6 -9.73 3.62 -20.11
CA TYR A 6 -10.92 2.78 -20.03
C TYR A 6 -11.20 2.44 -18.57
N THR A 7 -12.38 2.74 -18.08
CA THR A 7 -12.92 2.18 -16.83
C THR A 7 -13.77 0.99 -17.20
N VAL A 8 -13.41 -0.21 -16.76
CA VAL A 8 -14.15 -1.44 -17.03
C VAL A 8 -15.04 -1.83 -15.87
N SER A 9 -16.11 -2.55 -16.14
CA SER A 9 -17.07 -3.09 -15.17
C SER A 9 -16.89 -4.57 -14.88
N THR A 10 -16.15 -5.27 -15.75
CA THR A 10 -15.90 -6.72 -15.64
C THR A 10 -14.45 -7.07 -15.95
N THR A 11 -14.00 -8.21 -15.46
CA THR A 11 -12.68 -8.78 -15.81
C THR A 11 -12.60 -9.15 -17.30
N ALA A 12 -13.71 -9.62 -17.91
CA ALA A 12 -13.77 -9.97 -19.32
C ALA A 12 -13.46 -8.77 -20.20
N GLU A 13 -14.06 -7.60 -19.94
CA GLU A 13 -13.77 -6.36 -20.66
C GLU A 13 -12.29 -5.97 -20.55
N ALA A 14 -11.68 -6.15 -19.37
CA ALA A 14 -10.26 -5.87 -19.19
C ALA A 14 -9.38 -6.79 -20.05
N LEU A 15 -9.70 -8.08 -20.13
CA LEU A 15 -9.00 -9.05 -20.97
C LEU A 15 -9.15 -8.77 -22.47
N GLU A 16 -10.34 -8.37 -22.92
CA GLU A 16 -10.58 -7.96 -24.30
C GLU A 16 -9.72 -6.74 -24.70
N LEU A 17 -9.64 -5.75 -23.82
CA LEU A 17 -8.81 -4.57 -24.05
C LEU A 17 -7.31 -4.90 -24.01
N LEU A 18 -6.87 -5.76 -23.09
CA LEU A 18 -5.48 -6.23 -23.06
C LEU A 18 -5.12 -6.99 -24.35
N ALA A 19 -5.98 -7.89 -24.83
CA ALA A 19 -5.77 -8.60 -26.07
C ALA A 19 -5.74 -7.65 -27.28
N ARG A 20 -6.60 -6.62 -27.30
CA ARG A 20 -6.68 -5.62 -28.36
C ARG A 20 -5.45 -4.72 -28.43
N TYR A 21 -4.96 -4.22 -27.31
CA TYR A 21 -3.91 -3.21 -27.25
C TYR A 21 -2.53 -3.79 -26.95
N GLY A 22 -2.44 -4.98 -26.33
CA GLY A 22 -1.20 -5.68 -26.04
C GLY A 22 -0.22 -4.82 -25.25
N SER A 23 0.99 -4.66 -25.75
CA SER A 23 2.06 -3.91 -25.08
C SER A 23 1.78 -2.41 -24.92
N ARG A 24 0.83 -1.83 -25.67
CA ARG A 24 0.39 -0.44 -25.54
C ARG A 24 -0.47 -0.21 -24.30
N ALA A 25 -1.13 -1.24 -23.78
CA ALA A 25 -2.02 -1.13 -22.64
C ALA A 25 -1.32 -1.47 -21.32
N ARG A 26 -1.79 -0.86 -20.22
CA ARG A 26 -1.48 -1.25 -18.83
C ARG A 26 -2.73 -1.19 -17.97
N ILE A 27 -2.81 -2.13 -17.04
CA ILE A 27 -3.84 -2.13 -15.99
C ILE A 27 -3.52 -1.01 -14.98
N ALA A 28 -4.49 -0.16 -14.74
CA ALA A 28 -4.52 0.78 -13.63
C ALA A 28 -5.34 0.18 -12.49
N ALA A 29 -4.68 -0.24 -11.42
CA ALA A 29 -5.26 -0.62 -10.14
C ALA A 29 -4.92 0.49 -9.13
N GLY A 30 -3.93 0.32 -8.23
CA GLY A 30 -3.42 1.40 -7.39
C GLY A 30 -2.76 2.53 -8.17
N ALA A 31 -2.12 2.20 -9.28
CA ALA A 31 -1.37 3.07 -10.19
C ALA A 31 -0.15 3.80 -9.59
N THR A 32 0.18 3.54 -8.32
CA THR A 32 1.22 4.26 -7.55
C THR A 32 2.65 4.12 -8.09
N ASP A 33 2.97 3.02 -8.78
CA ASP A 33 4.23 2.86 -9.52
C ASP A 33 4.04 3.27 -10.99
N LEU A 34 2.90 2.88 -11.60
CA LEU A 34 2.66 3.05 -13.03
C LEU A 34 2.70 4.52 -13.46
N LEU A 35 2.07 5.42 -12.68
CA LEU A 35 2.07 6.86 -13.03
C LEU A 35 3.47 7.44 -13.03
N LEU A 36 4.30 7.10 -12.05
CA LEU A 36 5.70 7.53 -12.00
C LEU A 36 6.52 6.97 -13.16
N GLU A 37 6.30 5.71 -13.53
CA GLU A 37 6.98 5.09 -14.66
C GLU A 37 6.60 5.74 -16.00
N LEU A 38 5.33 6.14 -16.16
CA LEU A 38 4.85 6.85 -17.35
C LEU A 38 5.44 8.27 -17.41
N GLU A 39 5.36 9.02 -16.31
CA GLU A 39 5.88 10.39 -16.20
C GLU A 39 7.38 10.45 -16.49
N ARG A 40 8.14 9.47 -15.99
CA ARG A 40 9.59 9.35 -16.19
C ARG A 40 9.98 8.71 -17.52
N GLY A 41 9.02 8.42 -18.41
CA GLY A 41 9.27 7.80 -19.71
C GLY A 41 9.84 6.36 -19.62
N GLN A 42 9.66 5.68 -18.51
CA GLN A 42 10.16 4.31 -18.30
C GLN A 42 9.28 3.23 -18.97
N ARG A 43 8.12 3.64 -19.49
CA ARG A 43 7.18 2.77 -20.21
C ARG A 43 6.92 3.32 -21.63
N PRO A 44 7.93 3.38 -22.49
CA PRO A 44 7.74 3.90 -23.86
C PRO A 44 6.73 3.04 -24.62
N GLY A 45 5.83 3.71 -25.36
CA GLY A 45 4.78 3.06 -26.16
C GLY A 45 3.54 2.62 -25.39
N VAL A 46 3.46 2.87 -24.06
CA VAL A 46 2.22 2.70 -23.30
C VAL A 46 1.42 3.99 -23.39
N ASP A 47 0.24 3.92 -24.00
CA ASP A 47 -0.66 5.05 -24.23
C ASP A 47 -2.12 4.73 -23.90
N VAL A 48 -2.42 3.51 -23.45
CA VAL A 48 -3.75 3.06 -23.03
C VAL A 48 -3.72 2.61 -21.57
N LEU A 49 -4.58 3.16 -20.73
CA LEU A 49 -4.81 2.71 -19.37
C LEU A 49 -6.16 2.01 -19.23
N ILE A 50 -6.17 0.85 -18.57
CA ILE A 50 -7.37 0.06 -18.29
C ILE A 50 -7.58 0.04 -16.77
N ASP A 51 -8.52 0.84 -16.29
CA ASP A 51 -8.85 0.96 -14.86
C ASP A 51 -9.82 -0.16 -14.45
N ILE A 52 -9.33 -1.04 -13.58
CA ILE A 52 -10.11 -2.13 -12.98
C ILE A 52 -10.59 -1.80 -11.56
N THR A 53 -10.31 -0.60 -11.02
CA THR A 53 -10.55 -0.26 -9.60
C THR A 53 -12.01 -0.35 -9.17
N ARG A 54 -12.93 -0.36 -10.11
CA ARG A 54 -14.37 -0.41 -9.88
C ARG A 54 -15.03 -1.72 -10.31
N VAL A 55 -14.25 -2.73 -10.69
CA VAL A 55 -14.78 -4.08 -10.96
C VAL A 55 -15.13 -4.74 -9.63
N PRO A 56 -16.40 -5.12 -9.39
CA PRO A 56 -16.83 -5.65 -8.11
C PRO A 56 -16.15 -6.97 -7.76
N GLY A 57 -15.84 -7.14 -6.47
CA GLY A 57 -15.33 -8.40 -5.89
C GLY A 57 -13.85 -8.69 -6.14
N LEU A 58 -13.11 -7.83 -6.85
CA LEU A 58 -11.69 -7.99 -7.07
C LEU A 58 -10.82 -7.61 -5.86
N ASP A 59 -11.40 -6.99 -4.84
CA ASP A 59 -10.78 -6.61 -3.57
C ASP A 59 -11.01 -7.63 -2.44
N ALA A 60 -11.58 -8.80 -2.77
CA ALA A 60 -11.96 -9.80 -1.80
C ALA A 60 -10.75 -10.54 -1.20
N ILE A 61 -10.80 -10.76 0.13
CA ILE A 61 -9.92 -11.65 0.89
C ILE A 61 -10.77 -12.82 1.38
N ARG A 62 -10.47 -14.04 0.96
CA ARG A 62 -11.28 -15.22 1.25
C ARG A 62 -10.44 -16.40 1.73
N LEU A 63 -11.01 -17.22 2.61
CA LEU A 63 -10.45 -18.52 2.99
C LEU A 63 -11.22 -19.61 2.26
N HIS A 64 -10.54 -20.41 1.45
CA HIS A 64 -11.06 -21.58 0.79
C HIS A 64 -10.30 -22.81 1.28
N GLY A 65 -10.94 -23.65 2.09
CA GLY A 65 -10.27 -24.77 2.75
C GLY A 65 -9.15 -24.25 3.67
N ALA A 66 -7.92 -24.61 3.36
CA ALA A 66 -6.73 -24.18 4.09
C ALA A 66 -5.95 -23.05 3.40
N GLU A 67 -6.45 -22.51 2.29
CA GLU A 67 -5.77 -21.46 1.51
C GLU A 67 -6.48 -20.12 1.61
N ILE A 68 -5.68 -19.05 1.73
CA ILE A 68 -6.13 -17.68 1.63
C ILE A 68 -6.00 -17.24 0.17
N HIS A 69 -7.07 -16.63 -0.36
CA HIS A 69 -7.15 -16.08 -1.69
C HIS A 69 -7.33 -14.56 -1.61
N LEU A 70 -6.49 -13.83 -2.35
CA LEU A 70 -6.55 -12.38 -2.49
C LEU A 70 -6.91 -12.03 -3.93
N GLY A 71 -7.89 -11.18 -4.12
CA GLY A 71 -8.17 -10.57 -5.40
C GLY A 71 -7.12 -9.51 -5.80
N PRO A 72 -7.04 -9.13 -7.09
CA PRO A 72 -6.01 -8.21 -7.59
C PRO A 72 -6.12 -6.77 -7.07
N LEU A 73 -7.28 -6.38 -6.55
CA LEU A 73 -7.53 -5.07 -5.95
C LEU A 73 -7.37 -5.04 -4.42
N VAL A 74 -6.96 -6.14 -3.80
CA VAL A 74 -6.64 -6.11 -2.36
C VAL A 74 -5.50 -5.14 -2.13
N THR A 75 -5.80 -4.02 -1.45
CA THR A 75 -4.84 -3.00 -1.08
C THR A 75 -4.04 -3.41 0.16
N HIS A 76 -2.97 -2.69 0.45
CA HIS A 76 -2.22 -2.94 1.67
C HIS A 76 -3.08 -2.70 2.92
N ASN A 77 -3.95 -1.66 2.91
CA ASN A 77 -4.85 -1.40 4.02
C ASN A 77 -5.92 -2.49 4.18
N HIS A 78 -6.44 -3.08 3.10
CA HIS A 78 -7.32 -4.26 3.19
C HIS A 78 -6.65 -5.41 3.96
N ALA A 79 -5.36 -5.68 3.69
CA ALA A 79 -4.62 -6.73 4.39
C ALA A 79 -4.36 -6.38 5.87
N VAL A 80 -4.04 -5.12 6.18
CA VAL A 80 -3.82 -4.63 7.56
C VAL A 80 -5.08 -4.75 8.39
N ALA A 81 -6.26 -4.43 7.83
CA ALA A 81 -7.54 -4.51 8.52
C ALA A 81 -8.11 -5.92 8.61
N SER A 82 -7.66 -6.85 7.76
CA SER A 82 -8.22 -8.19 7.68
C SER A 82 -7.79 -9.06 8.86
N ARG A 83 -8.75 -9.41 9.73
CA ARG A 83 -8.54 -10.38 10.80
C ARG A 83 -7.96 -11.71 10.27
N LEU A 84 -8.46 -12.18 9.12
CA LEU A 84 -7.95 -13.40 8.49
C LEU A 84 -6.45 -13.30 8.18
N ILE A 85 -6.00 -12.18 7.61
CA ILE A 85 -4.57 -11.98 7.31
C ILE A 85 -3.75 -11.82 8.58
N VAL A 86 -4.22 -11.01 9.53
CA VAL A 86 -3.53 -10.79 10.81
C VAL A 86 -3.37 -12.09 11.61
N ASP A 87 -4.40 -12.96 11.60
CA ASP A 87 -4.38 -14.20 12.39
C ASP A 87 -3.68 -15.37 11.69
N ARG A 88 -3.78 -15.45 10.36
CA ARG A 88 -3.39 -16.63 9.59
C ARG A 88 -2.29 -16.36 8.54
N ALA A 89 -1.81 -15.11 8.44
CA ALA A 89 -0.73 -14.69 7.54
C ALA A 89 0.00 -13.46 8.08
N LEU A 90 0.29 -13.44 9.38
CA LEU A 90 0.88 -12.29 10.09
C LEU A 90 2.07 -11.63 9.35
N PRO A 91 3.03 -12.38 8.75
CA PRO A 91 4.13 -11.75 8.01
C PRO A 91 3.66 -10.85 6.86
N LEU A 92 2.55 -11.19 6.20
CA LEU A 92 1.96 -10.36 5.15
C LEU A 92 1.31 -9.10 5.74
N ALA A 93 0.57 -9.22 6.84
CA ALA A 93 0.00 -8.07 7.54
C ALA A 93 1.09 -7.06 7.96
N GLN A 94 2.18 -7.57 8.55
CA GLN A 94 3.32 -6.75 8.96
C GLN A 94 3.99 -6.05 7.77
N ALA A 95 4.19 -6.77 6.66
CA ALA A 95 4.77 -6.17 5.45
C ALA A 95 3.85 -5.09 4.86
N CYS A 96 2.53 -5.34 4.78
CA CYS A 96 1.56 -4.35 4.29
C CYS A 96 1.54 -3.10 5.18
N TRP A 97 1.67 -3.23 6.49
CA TRP A 97 1.76 -2.12 7.43
C TRP A 97 2.99 -1.24 7.19
N GLU A 98 4.12 -1.83 6.82
CA GLU A 98 5.39 -1.14 6.55
C GLU A 98 5.44 -0.47 5.15
N VAL A 99 4.43 -0.67 4.28
CA VAL A 99 4.37 -0.02 2.96
C VAL A 99 3.87 1.42 3.11
N GLY A 100 4.65 2.38 2.60
CA GLY A 100 4.22 3.77 2.40
C GLY A 100 3.64 4.43 3.65
N ALA A 101 2.46 5.01 3.47
CA ALA A 101 1.62 5.68 4.47
C ALA A 101 0.15 5.34 4.22
N PRO A 102 -0.79 5.68 5.12
CA PRO A 102 -2.21 5.35 4.93
C PRO A 102 -2.76 5.72 3.55
N GLN A 103 -2.47 6.92 3.05
CA GLN A 103 -2.94 7.41 1.75
C GLN A 103 -2.42 6.58 0.57
N ILE A 104 -1.20 6.04 0.66
CA ILE A 104 -0.64 5.13 -0.34
C ILE A 104 -1.26 3.74 -0.18
N ARG A 105 -1.36 3.22 1.05
CA ARG A 105 -1.93 1.89 1.33
C ARG A 105 -3.40 1.78 0.95
N ASN A 106 -4.14 2.89 0.90
CA ASN A 106 -5.53 2.93 0.41
C ASN A 106 -5.65 2.66 -1.10
N ARG A 107 -4.57 2.85 -1.85
CA ARG A 107 -4.55 2.70 -3.31
C ARG A 107 -3.66 1.56 -3.78
N ALA A 108 -2.43 1.49 -3.28
CA ALA A 108 -1.43 0.50 -3.69
C ALA A 108 -1.92 -0.91 -3.36
N THR A 109 -1.91 -1.80 -4.37
CA THR A 109 -2.39 -3.18 -4.25
C THR A 109 -1.23 -4.16 -4.04
N ILE A 110 -1.51 -5.28 -3.38
CA ILE A 110 -0.54 -6.37 -3.24
C ILE A 110 -0.17 -6.93 -4.61
N ALA A 111 -1.14 -7.11 -5.52
CA ALA A 111 -0.88 -7.55 -6.89
C ALA A 111 0.03 -6.58 -7.65
N GLY A 112 -0.22 -5.27 -7.56
CA GLY A 112 0.65 -4.25 -8.15
C GLY A 112 2.09 -4.34 -7.63
N ASN A 113 2.25 -4.54 -6.31
CA ASN A 113 3.56 -4.72 -5.68
C ASN A 113 4.32 -5.96 -6.23
N LEU A 114 3.62 -7.08 -6.50
CA LEU A 114 4.21 -8.26 -7.16
C LEU A 114 4.60 -7.96 -8.60
N ILE A 115 3.74 -7.28 -9.38
CA ILE A 115 3.96 -7.01 -10.82
C ILE A 115 5.11 -6.02 -11.03
N THR A 116 5.28 -5.02 -10.14
CA THR A 116 6.41 -4.09 -10.18
C THR A 116 7.75 -4.81 -10.06
N ALA A 117 7.77 -5.98 -9.39
CA ALA A 117 8.91 -6.89 -9.30
C ALA A 117 10.22 -6.22 -8.82
N SER A 118 10.11 -5.20 -7.95
CA SER A 118 11.27 -4.63 -7.28
C SER A 118 11.72 -5.55 -6.14
N PRO A 119 13.01 -5.86 -6.01
CA PRO A 119 13.51 -6.66 -4.89
C PRO A 119 13.36 -5.97 -3.53
N ALA A 120 13.04 -4.67 -3.52
CA ALA A 120 12.79 -3.89 -2.32
C ALA A 120 11.29 -3.81 -1.95
N ASN A 121 10.40 -4.43 -2.73
CA ASN A 121 8.98 -4.49 -2.43
C ASN A 121 8.71 -5.40 -1.24
N ASP A 122 8.01 -4.86 -0.24
CA ASP A 122 7.92 -5.49 1.07
C ASP A 122 7.03 -6.76 1.06
N THR A 123 5.95 -6.81 0.26
CA THR A 123 5.00 -7.93 0.29
C THR A 123 5.46 -9.17 -0.47
N ILE A 124 6.42 -9.04 -1.40
CA ILE A 124 6.95 -10.19 -2.15
C ILE A 124 7.63 -11.17 -1.18
N THR A 125 8.40 -10.64 -0.22
CA THR A 125 9.17 -11.43 0.73
C THR A 125 8.29 -12.37 1.58
N PRO A 126 7.25 -11.90 2.31
CA PRO A 126 6.40 -12.80 3.08
C PRO A 126 5.53 -13.72 2.20
N LEU A 127 5.04 -13.25 1.05
CA LEU A 127 4.27 -14.10 0.15
C LEU A 127 5.10 -15.27 -0.39
N ARG A 128 6.39 -15.04 -0.68
CA ARG A 128 7.31 -16.11 -1.05
C ARG A 128 7.55 -17.09 0.11
N ALA A 129 7.71 -16.60 1.35
CA ALA A 129 7.87 -17.45 2.54
C ALA A 129 6.61 -18.30 2.83
N LEU A 130 5.43 -17.75 2.55
CA LEU A 130 4.14 -18.43 2.66
C LEU A 130 3.90 -19.44 1.52
N GLY A 131 4.74 -19.45 0.48
CA GLY A 131 4.59 -20.38 -0.66
C GLY A 131 3.50 -19.92 -1.64
N ALA A 132 3.31 -18.64 -1.83
CA ALA A 132 2.24 -18.09 -2.66
C ALA A 132 2.35 -18.49 -4.14
N THR A 133 1.17 -18.60 -4.77
CA THR A 133 0.96 -18.80 -6.21
C THR A 133 0.14 -17.63 -6.75
N VAL A 134 0.45 -17.16 -7.95
CA VAL A 134 -0.33 -16.16 -8.68
C VAL A 134 -1.13 -16.82 -9.78
N THR A 135 -2.35 -16.34 -10.02
CA THR A 135 -3.21 -16.74 -11.15
C THR A 135 -3.17 -15.63 -12.18
N LEU A 136 -2.85 -15.98 -13.42
CA LEU A 136 -2.80 -15.11 -14.57
C LEU A 136 -3.88 -15.55 -15.57
N ALA A 137 -4.71 -14.61 -16.02
CA ALA A 137 -5.78 -14.86 -16.98
C ALA A 137 -5.55 -14.09 -18.28
N SER A 138 -5.93 -14.69 -19.40
CA SER A 138 -6.03 -14.09 -20.73
C SER A 138 -7.30 -14.59 -21.42
N LEU A 139 -7.58 -14.15 -22.65
CA LEU A 139 -8.68 -14.72 -23.43
C LEU A 139 -8.48 -16.22 -23.78
N GLU A 140 -7.23 -16.71 -23.71
CA GLU A 140 -6.90 -18.12 -23.96
C GLU A 140 -7.16 -19.03 -22.73
N GLY A 141 -7.42 -18.45 -21.55
CA GLY A 141 -7.65 -19.15 -20.29
C GLY A 141 -6.78 -18.66 -19.14
N GLU A 142 -6.75 -19.45 -18.07
CA GLU A 142 -6.00 -19.14 -16.87
C GLU A 142 -4.80 -20.08 -16.68
N ARG A 143 -3.75 -19.56 -16.05
CA ARG A 143 -2.61 -20.36 -15.59
C ARG A 143 -2.15 -19.92 -14.21
N SER A 144 -1.72 -20.88 -13.39
CA SER A 144 -1.15 -20.64 -12.07
C SER A 144 0.38 -20.71 -12.11
N VAL A 145 1.05 -19.78 -11.45
CA VAL A 145 2.51 -19.70 -11.38
C VAL A 145 2.94 -19.56 -9.94
N PRO A 146 3.76 -20.49 -9.40
CA PRO A 146 4.36 -20.29 -8.09
C PRO A 146 5.14 -18.97 -8.03
N LEU A 147 4.98 -18.21 -6.94
CA LEU A 147 5.65 -16.90 -6.81
C LEU A 147 7.18 -17.03 -6.93
N ALA A 148 7.73 -18.17 -6.54
CA ALA A 148 9.15 -18.47 -6.70
C ALA A 148 9.64 -18.47 -8.16
N ALA A 149 8.74 -18.74 -9.13
CA ALA A 149 9.02 -18.72 -10.56
C ALA A 149 8.45 -17.49 -11.28
N PHE A 150 7.70 -16.64 -10.58
CA PHE A 150 7.04 -15.49 -11.18
C PHE A 150 8.01 -14.35 -11.55
N HIS A 151 9.02 -14.09 -10.70
CA HIS A 151 10.01 -13.05 -10.90
C HIS A 151 11.25 -13.63 -11.59
N THR A 152 11.57 -13.15 -12.79
CA THR A 152 12.68 -13.65 -13.61
C THR A 152 13.95 -12.77 -13.53
N GLY A 153 13.86 -11.63 -12.85
CA GLY A 153 14.95 -10.68 -12.68
C GLY A 153 14.44 -9.34 -12.16
N LEU A 154 15.34 -8.37 -12.08
CA LEU A 154 15.00 -7.01 -11.63
C LEU A 154 13.89 -6.41 -12.51
N ARG A 155 12.74 -6.10 -11.90
CA ARG A 155 11.54 -5.55 -12.55
C ARG A 155 11.06 -6.39 -13.75
N ARG A 156 11.23 -7.72 -13.67
CA ARG A 156 10.81 -8.66 -14.72
C ARG A 156 9.98 -9.80 -14.14
N THR A 157 8.87 -10.06 -14.78
CA THR A 157 7.97 -11.18 -14.46
C THR A 157 7.77 -12.07 -15.69
N VAL A 158 7.13 -13.23 -15.49
CA VAL A 158 6.70 -14.14 -16.57
C VAL A 158 5.38 -13.73 -17.22
N MET A 159 4.77 -12.62 -16.81
CA MET A 159 3.51 -12.14 -17.38
C MET A 159 3.66 -11.74 -18.85
N ARG A 160 2.68 -12.13 -19.64
CA ARG A 160 2.52 -11.66 -21.02
C ARG A 160 1.77 -10.31 -21.03
N PRO A 161 1.92 -9.51 -22.10
CA PRO A 161 1.22 -8.23 -22.24
C PRO A 161 -0.31 -8.33 -22.22
N ASP A 162 -0.86 -9.49 -22.65
CA ASP A 162 -2.28 -9.82 -22.72
C ASP A 162 -2.84 -10.45 -21.42
N GLU A 163 -2.03 -10.61 -20.39
CA GLU A 163 -2.43 -11.24 -19.13
C GLU A 163 -2.78 -10.23 -18.05
N LEU A 164 -3.82 -10.57 -17.29
CA LEU A 164 -4.22 -9.94 -16.04
C LEU A 164 -3.89 -10.87 -14.87
N LEU A 165 -3.25 -10.38 -13.81
CA LEU A 165 -3.16 -11.09 -12.55
C LEU A 165 -4.53 -11.01 -11.87
N THR A 166 -5.22 -12.15 -11.75
CA THR A 166 -6.58 -12.25 -11.21
C THR A 166 -6.65 -12.73 -9.78
N GLY A 167 -5.56 -13.34 -9.27
CA GLY A 167 -5.56 -13.83 -7.89
C GLY A 167 -4.16 -14.13 -7.36
N ILE A 168 -4.07 -14.14 -6.04
CA ILE A 168 -2.90 -14.60 -5.28
C ILE A 168 -3.43 -15.57 -4.24
N SER A 169 -2.88 -16.79 -4.19
CA SER A 169 -3.25 -17.78 -3.18
C SER A 169 -2.04 -18.28 -2.41
N PHE A 170 -2.23 -18.61 -1.14
CA PHE A 170 -1.19 -19.19 -0.28
C PHE A 170 -1.81 -19.91 0.92
N PRO A 171 -1.10 -20.93 1.49
CA PRO A 171 -1.56 -21.62 2.69
C PRO A 171 -1.73 -20.68 3.88
N ALA A 172 -2.87 -20.77 4.55
CA ALA A 172 -3.08 -20.09 5.83
C ALA A 172 -2.27 -20.77 6.93
N LEU A 173 -1.55 -20.02 7.75
CA LEU A 173 -0.77 -20.57 8.84
C LEU A 173 -1.66 -21.37 9.81
N GLY A 174 -1.24 -22.59 10.10
CA GLY A 174 -1.89 -23.50 11.06
C GLY A 174 -1.48 -23.22 12.51
N ALA A 175 -2.08 -23.96 13.45
CA ALA A 175 -1.80 -23.79 14.89
C ALA A 175 -0.32 -24.03 15.26
N ASN A 176 0.36 -24.93 14.54
CA ASN A 176 1.76 -25.26 14.75
C ASN A 176 2.71 -24.44 13.88
N GLU A 177 2.22 -23.43 13.19
CA GLU A 177 2.99 -22.57 12.29
C GLU A 177 3.02 -21.14 12.81
N ARG A 178 4.17 -20.54 12.68
CA ARG A 178 4.41 -19.14 13.09
C ARG A 178 5.24 -18.42 12.04
N GLY A 179 5.00 -17.14 11.91
CA GLY A 179 5.74 -16.33 10.96
C GLY A 179 5.89 -14.89 11.42
N ILE A 180 6.91 -14.23 10.90
CA ILE A 180 7.23 -12.84 11.17
C ILE A 180 7.87 -12.20 9.93
N PHE A 181 7.57 -10.92 9.69
CA PHE A 181 8.27 -10.06 8.74
C PHE A 181 8.98 -8.95 9.49
N LEU A 182 10.22 -8.65 9.11
CA LEU A 182 11.01 -7.54 9.63
C LEU A 182 11.62 -6.73 8.48
N LYS A 183 11.57 -5.41 8.63
CA LYS A 183 12.12 -4.43 7.69
C LYS A 183 13.14 -3.53 8.36
N LEU A 184 14.22 -3.26 7.66
CA LEU A 184 15.15 -2.17 7.94
C LEU A 184 14.96 -1.11 6.86
N GLY A 185 14.49 0.06 7.23
CA GLY A 185 14.38 1.26 6.41
C GLY A 185 15.20 2.40 6.99
N LEU A 186 15.46 3.44 6.20
CA LEU A 186 16.19 4.64 6.66
C LEU A 186 15.34 5.56 7.56
N ARG A 187 14.01 5.36 7.57
CA ARG A 187 13.03 6.05 8.41
C ARG A 187 11.84 5.12 8.66
N ARG A 188 10.98 5.46 9.62
CA ARG A 188 9.88 4.57 10.04
C ARG A 188 8.76 4.47 8.99
N ALA A 189 8.43 5.52 8.28
CA ALA A 189 7.39 5.54 7.27
C ALA A 189 7.93 6.01 5.92
N GLN A 190 7.24 5.67 4.82
CA GLN A 190 7.62 6.09 3.47
C GLN A 190 9.08 5.71 3.12
N ALA A 191 9.57 4.58 3.60
CA ALA A 191 10.94 4.14 3.39
C ALA A 191 11.00 2.91 2.50
N ILE A 192 11.86 2.95 1.49
CA ILE A 192 12.26 1.76 0.73
C ILE A 192 13.12 0.88 1.63
N SER A 193 12.92 -0.44 1.58
CA SER A 193 13.72 -1.41 2.34
C SER A 193 15.21 -1.31 2.01
N VAL A 194 16.03 -1.17 3.04
CA VAL A 194 17.48 -1.42 2.97
C VAL A 194 17.71 -2.93 2.94
N VAL A 195 17.05 -3.64 3.85
CA VAL A 195 16.93 -5.11 3.94
C VAL A 195 15.57 -5.43 4.51
N ASN A 196 14.91 -6.47 4.02
CA ASN A 196 13.79 -7.08 4.71
C ASN A 196 13.92 -8.59 4.74
N CYS A 197 13.28 -9.24 5.70
CA CYS A 197 13.20 -10.70 5.77
C CYS A 197 11.82 -11.15 6.25
N ALA A 198 11.38 -12.31 5.77
CA ALA A 198 10.26 -13.04 6.34
C ALA A 198 10.73 -14.43 6.76
N VAL A 199 10.27 -14.86 7.93
CA VAL A 199 10.54 -16.21 8.45
C VAL A 199 9.21 -16.87 8.75
N VAL A 200 8.98 -18.05 8.18
CA VAL A 200 7.82 -18.90 8.46
C VAL A 200 8.32 -20.28 8.88
N LEU A 201 7.91 -20.73 10.05
CA LEU A 201 8.32 -22.01 10.64
C LEU A 201 7.09 -22.84 11.00
N ALA A 202 7.19 -24.17 10.80
CA ALA A 202 6.29 -25.15 11.38
C ALA A 202 7.03 -25.95 12.46
N PHE A 203 6.30 -26.36 13.53
CA PHE A 203 6.86 -27.06 14.67
C PHE A 203 6.15 -28.39 14.91
N ASP A 204 6.88 -29.38 15.42
CA ASP A 204 6.29 -30.59 15.99
C ASP A 204 5.81 -30.38 17.44
N GLY A 205 5.18 -31.39 18.01
CA GLY A 205 4.71 -31.35 19.41
C GLY A 205 5.82 -31.24 20.46
N ALA A 206 7.10 -31.45 20.09
CA ALA A 206 8.27 -31.27 20.94
C ALA A 206 8.94 -29.90 20.76
N GLY A 207 8.38 -29.04 19.91
CA GLY A 207 8.90 -27.70 19.60
C GLY A 207 10.12 -27.70 18.67
N ARG A 208 10.30 -28.77 17.88
CA ARG A 208 11.36 -28.84 16.85
C ARG A 208 10.80 -28.31 15.53
N VAL A 209 11.64 -27.62 14.77
CA VAL A 209 11.28 -27.12 13.45
C VAL A 209 11.12 -28.27 12.46
N THR A 210 9.95 -28.39 11.84
CA THR A 210 9.64 -29.40 10.80
C THR A 210 9.66 -28.80 9.39
N ARG A 211 9.39 -27.51 9.26
CA ARG A 211 9.46 -26.73 8.02
C ARG A 211 10.02 -25.35 8.33
N ALA A 212 10.90 -24.88 7.48
CA ALA A 212 11.45 -23.53 7.56
C ALA A 212 11.42 -22.85 6.18
N ALA A 213 10.98 -21.60 6.13
CA ALA A 213 11.15 -20.71 5.01
C ALA A 213 11.70 -19.38 5.52
N ILE A 214 12.90 -19.01 5.03
CA ILE A 214 13.58 -17.75 5.35
C ILE A 214 13.85 -17.03 4.05
N THR A 215 13.05 -15.99 3.77
CA THR A 215 13.14 -15.21 2.54
C THR A 215 13.72 -13.84 2.82
N LEU A 216 14.56 -13.36 1.88
CA LEU A 216 15.34 -12.14 2.02
C LEU A 216 15.07 -11.19 0.85
N GLY A 217 14.77 -9.93 1.15
CA GLY A 217 14.50 -8.87 0.19
C GLY A 217 15.53 -7.75 0.25
N SER A 218 15.66 -7.00 -0.85
CA SER A 218 16.63 -5.92 -1.07
C SER A 218 18.11 -6.35 -1.08
N VAL A 219 18.40 -7.63 -1.19
CA VAL A 219 19.78 -8.17 -1.06
C VAL A 219 20.20 -9.05 -2.23
N ALA A 220 19.42 -9.09 -3.30
CA ALA A 220 19.69 -9.78 -4.57
C ALA A 220 18.80 -9.16 -5.67
N PRO A 221 18.95 -9.50 -6.96
CA PRO A 221 18.08 -9.00 -8.03
C PRO A 221 16.60 -9.38 -7.90
N THR A 222 16.29 -10.46 -7.18
CA THR A 222 14.94 -10.91 -6.79
C THR A 222 14.94 -11.31 -5.33
N ILE A 223 13.76 -11.60 -4.76
CA ILE A 223 13.67 -12.20 -3.42
C ILE A 223 14.29 -13.60 -3.47
N ILE A 224 15.12 -13.93 -2.49
CA ILE A 224 15.83 -15.21 -2.38
C ILE A 224 15.46 -15.96 -1.10
N ASN A 225 15.67 -17.28 -1.10
CA ASN A 225 15.59 -18.11 0.11
C ASN A 225 16.98 -18.31 0.70
N ALA A 226 17.11 -18.31 2.01
CA ALA A 226 18.32 -18.68 2.74
C ALA A 226 18.37 -20.20 2.97
N VAL A 227 18.43 -20.98 1.88
CA VAL A 227 18.23 -22.45 1.87
C VAL A 227 19.11 -23.17 2.89
N THR A 228 20.39 -22.80 3.02
CA THR A 228 21.32 -23.42 3.98
C THR A 228 20.85 -23.21 5.43
N ALA A 229 20.32 -22.01 5.74
CA ALA A 229 19.78 -21.71 7.07
C ALA A 229 18.46 -22.47 7.32
N GLU A 230 17.60 -22.57 6.31
CA GLU A 230 16.35 -23.33 6.37
C GLU A 230 16.63 -24.82 6.69
N GLN A 231 17.53 -25.44 5.93
CA GLN A 231 17.92 -26.85 6.12
C GLN A 231 18.56 -27.08 7.49
N TYR A 232 19.39 -26.15 7.94
CA TYR A 232 20.05 -26.24 9.26
C TYR A 232 19.01 -26.27 10.39
N LEU A 233 17.91 -25.53 10.32
CA LEU A 233 16.90 -25.48 11.36
C LEU A 233 16.07 -26.74 11.49
N ILE A 234 15.92 -27.55 10.45
CA ILE A 234 15.07 -28.75 10.47
C ILE A 234 15.53 -29.74 11.57
N GLY A 235 14.57 -30.21 12.37
CA GLY A 235 14.78 -31.11 13.51
C GLY A 235 15.34 -30.44 14.78
N ARG A 236 15.66 -29.13 14.73
CA ARG A 236 16.21 -28.39 15.88
C ARG A 236 15.14 -27.59 16.61
N LYS A 237 15.38 -27.35 17.91
CA LYS A 237 14.67 -26.31 18.67
C LYS A 237 15.34 -24.96 18.41
N LEU A 238 14.60 -23.88 18.59
CA LEU A 238 15.11 -22.51 18.48
C LEU A 238 15.88 -22.11 19.77
N GLU A 239 16.97 -22.78 20.04
CA GLU A 239 17.89 -22.42 21.11
C GLU A 239 18.84 -21.28 20.66
N PRO A 240 19.40 -20.47 21.59
CA PRO A 240 20.23 -19.32 21.22
C PRO A 240 21.39 -19.64 20.27
N THR A 241 22.03 -20.83 20.44
CA THR A 241 23.11 -21.30 19.57
C THR A 241 22.61 -21.65 18.16
N ALA A 242 21.46 -22.33 18.06
CA ALA A 242 20.85 -22.66 16.78
C ALA A 242 20.38 -21.41 16.04
N ILE A 243 19.79 -20.44 16.75
CA ILE A 243 19.41 -19.13 16.19
C ILE A 243 20.63 -18.39 15.66
N ALA A 244 21.71 -18.32 16.43
CA ALA A 244 22.93 -17.62 16.03
C ALA A 244 23.54 -18.22 14.75
N GLU A 245 23.60 -19.56 14.67
CA GLU A 245 24.16 -20.26 13.51
C GLU A 245 23.25 -20.14 12.28
N ALA A 246 21.92 -20.30 12.44
CA ALA A 246 20.97 -20.08 11.34
C ALA A 246 21.07 -18.65 10.76
N ALA A 247 21.19 -17.64 11.63
CA ALA A 247 21.37 -16.25 11.20
C ALA A 247 22.70 -16.04 10.47
N ARG A 248 23.78 -16.68 10.91
CA ARG A 248 25.09 -16.67 10.22
C ARG A 248 24.98 -17.35 8.84
N LEU A 249 24.33 -18.48 8.75
CA LEU A 249 24.12 -19.20 7.48
C LEU A 249 23.23 -18.38 6.52
N ALA A 250 22.20 -17.68 7.02
CA ALA A 250 21.35 -16.84 6.21
C ALA A 250 22.13 -15.67 5.57
N SER A 251 23.16 -15.13 6.22
CA SER A 251 23.98 -14.04 5.69
C SER A 251 24.97 -14.46 4.58
N ILE A 252 25.04 -15.73 4.23
CA ILE A 252 25.87 -16.23 3.12
C ILE A 252 25.13 -16.16 1.77
N ALA A 253 23.79 -16.23 1.79
CA ALA A 253 22.95 -16.26 0.59
C ALA A 253 22.88 -14.94 -0.21
N PRO A 254 22.95 -13.73 0.41
CA PRO A 254 22.82 -12.46 -0.26
C PRO A 254 23.95 -12.14 -1.25
N SER A 255 23.58 -11.37 -2.31
CA SER A 255 24.51 -10.71 -3.23
C SER A 255 24.09 -9.25 -3.45
N PRO A 256 24.11 -8.43 -2.39
CA PRO A 256 23.62 -7.05 -2.45
C PRO A 256 24.60 -6.14 -3.19
N ILE A 257 24.06 -5.01 -3.67
CA ILE A 257 24.85 -3.92 -4.28
C ILE A 257 25.05 -2.79 -3.27
N ASP A 258 26.07 -1.96 -3.52
CA ASP A 258 26.22 -0.67 -2.88
C ASP A 258 25.27 0.34 -3.54
N ASP A 259 24.51 1.10 -2.74
CA ASP A 259 23.71 2.22 -3.22
C ASP A 259 23.55 3.28 -2.11
N VAL A 260 22.75 4.34 -2.41
CA VAL A 260 22.49 5.46 -1.46
C VAL A 260 21.85 5.01 -0.14
N ARG A 261 21.31 3.81 -0.05
CA ARG A 261 20.66 3.27 1.15
C ARG A 261 21.62 2.52 2.07
N GLY A 262 22.75 2.04 1.54
CA GLY A 262 23.76 1.33 2.32
C GLY A 262 24.71 0.49 1.46
N THR A 263 25.84 0.12 2.06
CA THR A 263 26.83 -0.74 1.41
C THR A 263 26.41 -2.21 1.39
N ALA A 264 26.93 -2.99 0.47
CA ALA A 264 26.74 -4.43 0.39
C ALA A 264 27.13 -5.14 1.68
N ALA A 265 28.27 -4.76 2.27
CA ALA A 265 28.74 -5.30 3.55
C ALA A 265 27.75 -5.02 4.70
N TYR A 266 27.22 -3.79 4.79
CA TYR A 266 26.21 -3.43 5.78
C TYR A 266 24.93 -4.24 5.61
N ARG A 267 24.42 -4.38 4.37
CA ARG A 267 23.21 -5.16 4.08
C ARG A 267 23.38 -6.64 4.45
N THR A 268 24.54 -7.24 4.15
CA THR A 268 24.86 -8.62 4.52
C THR A 268 24.84 -8.81 6.04
N GLU A 269 25.44 -7.88 6.79
CA GLU A 269 25.41 -7.93 8.26
C GLU A 269 23.97 -7.73 8.80
N MET A 270 23.19 -6.83 8.18
CA MET A 270 21.81 -6.60 8.59
C MET A 270 20.88 -7.80 8.31
N VAL A 271 21.15 -8.61 7.29
CA VAL A 271 20.48 -9.92 7.12
C VAL A 271 20.69 -10.79 8.35
N ARG A 272 21.95 -10.94 8.81
CA ARG A 272 22.26 -11.71 10.02
C ARG A 272 21.50 -11.19 11.25
N VAL A 273 21.46 -9.86 11.41
CA VAL A 273 20.78 -9.21 12.54
C VAL A 273 19.25 -9.43 12.48
N LEU A 274 18.63 -9.21 11.31
CA LEU A 274 17.17 -9.34 11.16
C LEU A 274 16.72 -10.79 11.30
N VAL A 275 17.42 -11.74 10.67
CA VAL A 275 17.09 -13.17 10.80
C VAL A 275 17.22 -13.63 12.26
N ARG A 276 18.29 -13.21 12.98
CA ARG A 276 18.43 -13.50 14.41
C ARG A 276 17.26 -12.94 15.22
N ARG A 277 16.86 -11.69 14.99
CA ARG A 277 15.72 -11.06 15.68
C ARG A 277 14.41 -11.79 15.38
N ALA A 278 14.19 -12.15 14.11
CA ALA A 278 13.00 -12.88 13.68
C ALA A 278 12.91 -14.24 14.38
N LEU A 279 13.98 -15.05 14.33
CA LEU A 279 14.03 -16.35 14.99
C LEU A 279 13.90 -16.24 16.53
N THR A 280 14.48 -15.22 17.14
CA THR A 280 14.32 -14.96 18.59
C THR A 280 12.86 -14.61 18.94
N ALA A 281 12.20 -13.75 18.16
CA ALA A 281 10.80 -13.42 18.37
C ALA A 281 9.89 -14.66 18.24
N LEU A 282 10.16 -15.50 17.24
CA LEU A 282 9.43 -16.78 17.06
C LEU A 282 9.70 -17.75 18.22
N ALA A 283 10.92 -17.83 18.74
CA ALA A 283 11.25 -18.65 19.91
C ALA A 283 10.50 -18.23 21.17
N GLN A 284 10.33 -16.91 21.34
CA GLN A 284 9.70 -16.29 22.52
C GLN A 284 8.18 -16.13 22.41
N GLY A 285 7.59 -16.32 21.22
CA GLY A 285 6.18 -16.07 21.01
C GLY A 285 5.80 -14.59 20.94
N THR A 286 6.74 -13.73 20.53
CA THR A 286 6.58 -12.29 20.52
C THR A 286 6.48 -11.71 19.11
N GLU A 287 6.23 -12.54 18.08
CA GLU A 287 6.14 -12.13 16.68
C GLU A 287 5.03 -11.11 16.40
N ARG A 288 4.02 -11.01 17.27
CA ARG A 288 2.94 -10.01 17.20
C ARG A 288 3.28 -8.69 17.91
N ALA A 289 4.39 -8.65 18.65
CA ALA A 289 4.76 -7.44 19.39
C ALA A 289 5.01 -6.27 18.44
N GLY A 290 4.40 -5.11 18.75
CA GLY A 290 4.51 -3.90 17.93
C GLY A 290 3.62 -3.86 16.69
N TYR A 291 2.80 -4.90 16.41
CA TYR A 291 1.75 -4.79 15.40
C TYR A 291 0.57 -3.97 15.97
N PRO A 292 0.09 -2.93 15.26
CA PRO A 292 -0.96 -2.06 15.79
C PRO A 292 -2.28 -2.81 15.96
N GLN A 293 -3.00 -2.53 17.06
CA GLN A 293 -4.29 -3.17 17.35
C GLN A 293 -5.44 -2.47 16.64
N ASP A 294 -5.38 -1.16 16.52
CA ASP A 294 -6.41 -0.29 15.93
C ASP A 294 -5.73 0.85 15.16
N PRO A 295 -5.12 0.54 13.99
CA PRO A 295 -4.32 1.49 13.25
C PRO A 295 -5.17 2.54 12.53
N ALA A 296 -4.64 3.77 12.40
CA ALA A 296 -5.23 4.79 11.53
C ALA A 296 -5.09 4.40 10.06
N MET A 297 -6.21 4.20 9.39
CA MET A 297 -6.28 3.75 7.99
C MET A 297 -6.60 4.90 7.02
N LEU A 298 -7.28 5.93 7.49
CA LEU A 298 -7.78 7.07 6.71
C LEU A 298 -8.66 6.65 5.53
N TRP A 299 -9.46 5.63 5.72
CA TRP A 299 -10.36 5.11 4.69
C TRP A 299 -11.84 5.26 5.08
N HIS A 300 -12.77 4.89 4.20
CA HIS A 300 -14.19 4.85 4.54
C HIS A 300 -14.56 3.58 5.33
N ALA A 301 -15.69 3.62 6.02
CA ALA A 301 -16.06 2.63 7.04
C ALA A 301 -16.15 1.18 6.52
N ASP A 302 -16.53 0.98 5.25
CA ASP A 302 -16.66 -0.32 4.60
C ASP A 302 -15.44 -0.74 3.75
N GLY A 303 -14.45 0.15 3.57
CA GLY A 303 -13.19 -0.15 2.92
C GLY A 303 -13.26 -0.40 1.41
N HIS A 304 -14.45 -0.29 0.78
CA HIS A 304 -14.65 -0.64 -0.63
C HIS A 304 -14.80 0.57 -1.55
N THR A 305 -14.23 0.47 -2.75
CA THR A 305 -14.46 1.45 -3.81
C THR A 305 -15.82 1.20 -4.46
N PRO A 306 -16.64 2.25 -4.71
CA PRO A 306 -17.93 2.10 -5.40
C PRO A 306 -17.76 1.46 -6.79
N ALA A 307 -18.56 0.43 -7.07
CA ALA A 307 -18.57 -0.23 -8.37
C ALA A 307 -19.20 0.65 -9.47
N VAL A 308 -18.85 0.37 -10.73
CA VAL A 308 -19.54 0.93 -11.91
C VAL A 308 -20.44 -0.12 -12.56
N SER A 309 -21.55 0.31 -13.11
CA SER A 309 -22.54 -0.57 -13.76
C SER A 309 -22.28 -0.76 -15.26
N ALA A 310 -21.44 0.07 -15.86
CA ALA A 310 -21.13 0.02 -17.28
C ALA A 310 -19.71 0.52 -17.54
N PRO A 311 -19.02 0.00 -18.58
CA PRO A 311 -17.72 0.49 -18.98
C PRO A 311 -17.78 1.92 -19.49
N MET A 312 -16.69 2.66 -19.31
CA MET A 312 -16.54 4.02 -19.81
C MET A 312 -15.20 4.19 -20.52
N HIS A 313 -15.20 5.04 -21.53
CA HIS A 313 -14.00 5.42 -22.25
C HIS A 313 -13.79 6.92 -22.14
N HIS A 314 -12.59 7.34 -21.81
CA HIS A 314 -12.19 8.74 -21.72
C HIS A 314 -11.06 9.01 -22.70
N ALA A 315 -11.43 9.52 -23.87
CA ALA A 315 -10.52 10.12 -24.83
C ALA A 315 -10.45 11.65 -24.63
N PRO A 316 -9.52 12.35 -25.27
CA PRO A 316 -9.48 13.82 -25.24
C PRO A 316 -10.83 14.43 -25.63
N GLY A 317 -11.36 15.32 -24.79
CA GLY A 317 -12.66 15.98 -24.98
C GLY A 317 -13.86 15.26 -24.35
N GLU A 318 -13.72 14.00 -23.93
CA GLU A 318 -14.79 13.30 -23.21
C GLU A 318 -14.96 13.86 -21.78
N PRO A 319 -16.21 14.02 -21.29
CA PRO A 319 -16.43 14.67 -20.01
C PRO A 319 -16.03 13.79 -18.81
N ILE A 320 -15.31 14.35 -17.86
CA ILE A 320 -15.14 13.82 -16.50
C ILE A 320 -16.21 14.48 -15.62
N ARG A 321 -17.15 13.69 -15.08
CA ARG A 321 -18.21 14.14 -14.18
C ARG A 321 -17.91 13.67 -12.77
N ALA A 322 -17.85 14.58 -11.79
CA ALA A 322 -17.58 14.25 -10.40
C ALA A 322 -18.36 15.14 -9.45
N VAL A 323 -18.66 14.65 -8.25
CA VAL A 323 -19.16 15.49 -7.16
C VAL A 323 -17.95 15.98 -6.37
N ILE A 324 -17.66 17.27 -6.46
CA ILE A 324 -16.49 17.86 -5.79
C ILE A 324 -16.97 18.88 -4.76
N ASN A 325 -16.63 18.65 -3.49
CA ASN A 325 -17.08 19.48 -2.37
C ASN A 325 -18.62 19.67 -2.36
N GLY A 326 -19.37 18.59 -2.63
CA GLY A 326 -20.83 18.59 -2.67
C GLY A 326 -21.46 19.16 -3.94
N VAL A 327 -20.65 19.62 -4.92
CA VAL A 327 -21.12 20.21 -6.17
C VAL A 327 -20.76 19.33 -7.36
N GLU A 328 -21.74 19.02 -8.21
CA GLU A 328 -21.45 18.32 -9.47
C GLU A 328 -20.63 19.22 -10.40
N ARG A 329 -19.54 18.68 -10.91
CA ARG A 329 -18.64 19.30 -11.89
C ARG A 329 -18.54 18.44 -13.14
N VAL A 330 -18.55 19.09 -14.31
CA VAL A 330 -18.37 18.46 -15.61
C VAL A 330 -17.24 19.18 -16.33
N VAL A 331 -16.15 18.48 -16.58
CA VAL A 331 -14.94 19.05 -17.16
C VAL A 331 -14.52 18.19 -18.37
N THR A 332 -14.26 18.81 -19.51
CA THR A 332 -13.94 18.12 -20.79
C THR A 332 -12.45 18.19 -21.14
N THR A 333 -11.61 18.55 -20.18
CA THR A 333 -10.14 18.62 -20.33
C THR A 333 -9.44 17.81 -19.23
N GLY A 334 -8.16 17.51 -19.43
CA GLY A 334 -7.32 16.87 -18.41
C GLY A 334 -7.44 15.36 -18.31
N GLN A 335 -7.97 14.66 -19.33
CA GLN A 335 -8.10 13.20 -19.35
C GLN A 335 -6.74 12.47 -19.29
N ASP A 336 -5.66 13.14 -19.62
CA ASP A 336 -4.29 12.63 -19.62
C ASP A 336 -3.46 13.10 -18.39
N LYS A 337 -4.11 13.78 -17.43
CA LYS A 337 -3.49 14.34 -16.22
C LYS A 337 -3.64 13.43 -15.00
N THR A 338 -2.87 13.76 -13.95
CA THR A 338 -3.15 13.27 -12.61
C THR A 338 -4.38 13.99 -12.02
N LEU A 339 -5.01 13.41 -11.01
CA LEU A 339 -6.09 14.05 -10.26
C LEU A 339 -5.63 15.37 -9.63
N LEU A 340 -4.36 15.44 -9.19
CA LEU A 340 -3.78 16.66 -8.63
C LEU A 340 -3.79 17.79 -9.66
N ASP A 341 -3.24 17.55 -10.84
CA ASP A 341 -3.13 18.57 -11.89
C ASP A 341 -4.51 18.97 -12.40
N TRP A 342 -5.40 17.99 -12.59
CA TRP A 342 -6.78 18.22 -13.00
C TRP A 342 -7.56 19.10 -12.00
N LEU A 343 -7.46 18.80 -10.69
CA LEU A 343 -8.10 19.63 -9.65
C LEU A 343 -7.59 21.06 -9.66
N ARG A 344 -6.29 21.26 -9.87
CA ARG A 344 -5.66 22.58 -9.82
C ARG A 344 -5.86 23.39 -11.09
N GLU A 345 -5.70 22.78 -12.27
CA GLU A 345 -5.64 23.47 -13.56
C GLU A 345 -6.98 23.52 -14.27
N ASP A 346 -7.79 22.45 -14.19
CA ASP A 346 -9.06 22.34 -14.93
C ASP A 346 -10.27 22.61 -14.03
N VAL A 347 -10.23 22.23 -12.74
CA VAL A 347 -11.29 22.50 -11.77
C VAL A 347 -11.06 23.81 -11.00
N HIS A 348 -9.83 24.32 -11.01
CA HIS A 348 -9.36 25.54 -10.32
C HIS A 348 -9.42 25.48 -8.78
N LEU A 349 -9.31 24.28 -8.20
CA LEU A 349 -9.18 24.07 -6.76
C LEU A 349 -7.69 23.96 -6.38
N THR A 350 -7.08 25.09 -6.08
CA THR A 350 -5.63 25.22 -5.87
C THR A 350 -5.18 24.94 -4.44
N GLY A 351 -6.09 24.67 -3.51
CA GLY A 351 -5.79 24.28 -2.13
C GLY A 351 -5.03 22.96 -2.03
N THR A 352 -5.33 22.00 -2.90
CA THR A 352 -4.52 20.78 -3.06
C THR A 352 -3.18 21.13 -3.66
N LYS A 353 -2.05 20.83 -2.96
CA LYS A 353 -0.72 21.31 -3.32
C LYS A 353 0.14 20.25 -3.98
N GLU A 354 0.91 20.64 -4.98
CA GLU A 354 1.98 19.84 -5.56
C GLU A 354 3.27 20.04 -4.76
N GLY A 355 3.75 18.97 -4.08
CA GLY A 355 5.03 19.04 -3.36
C GLY A 355 6.11 18.17 -4.02
N CYS A 356 5.86 16.88 -4.15
CA CYS A 356 6.82 15.94 -4.74
C CYS A 356 6.37 15.33 -6.08
N ALA A 357 5.07 15.36 -6.39
CA ALA A 357 4.43 14.64 -7.50
C ALA A 357 4.69 13.11 -7.53
N GLU A 358 5.27 12.54 -6.47
CA GLU A 358 5.77 11.16 -6.40
C GLU A 358 5.09 10.30 -5.34
N GLY A 359 3.99 10.79 -4.71
CA GLY A 359 3.28 10.03 -3.68
C GLY A 359 4.00 9.98 -2.32
N GLU A 360 4.96 10.88 -2.02
CA GLU A 360 5.76 10.81 -0.80
C GLU A 360 5.46 11.89 0.23
N CYS A 361 5.03 13.10 -0.17
CA CYS A 361 4.97 14.24 0.74
C CYS A 361 3.58 14.54 1.32
N GLY A 362 2.51 13.98 0.76
CA GLY A 362 1.15 14.13 1.22
C GLY A 362 0.52 15.54 1.08
N ALA A 363 1.22 16.52 0.49
CA ALA A 363 0.68 17.86 0.28
C ALA A 363 -0.57 17.88 -0.63
N CYS A 364 -0.72 16.85 -1.45
CA CYS A 364 -1.85 16.64 -2.37
C CYS A 364 -2.93 15.70 -1.82
N THR A 365 -2.98 15.46 -0.51
CA THR A 365 -4.01 14.60 0.09
C THR A 365 -5.41 15.17 -0.14
N VAL A 366 -6.31 14.35 -0.69
CA VAL A 366 -7.75 14.59 -0.85
C VAL A 366 -8.52 13.37 -0.38
N LEU A 367 -9.82 13.51 -0.15
CA LEU A 367 -10.69 12.35 0.03
C LEU A 367 -11.30 11.99 -1.32
N LEU A 368 -11.12 10.76 -1.76
CA LEU A 368 -11.71 10.18 -2.97
C LEU A 368 -12.61 9.03 -2.55
N ASP A 369 -13.90 9.16 -2.80
CA ASP A 369 -14.93 8.22 -2.35
C ASP A 369 -14.82 7.90 -0.84
N GLY A 370 -14.48 8.93 -0.03
CA GLY A 370 -14.37 8.82 1.41
C GLY A 370 -13.02 8.31 1.95
N ALA A 371 -12.09 7.89 1.10
CA ALA A 371 -10.74 7.48 1.51
C ALA A 371 -9.70 8.58 1.23
N ALA A 372 -8.76 8.79 2.16
CA ALA A 372 -7.65 9.70 1.92
C ALA A 372 -6.68 9.08 0.90
N VAL A 373 -6.37 9.83 -0.15
CA VAL A 373 -5.43 9.44 -1.20
C VAL A 373 -4.49 10.58 -1.54
N MET A 374 -3.34 10.27 -2.11
CA MET A 374 -2.46 11.27 -2.71
C MET A 374 -2.89 11.52 -4.16
N ALA A 375 -3.46 12.69 -4.46
CA ALA A 375 -4.03 13.01 -5.76
C ALA A 375 -3.03 12.93 -6.92
N CYS A 376 -1.74 13.12 -6.68
CA CYS A 376 -0.68 12.93 -7.68
C CYS A 376 -0.53 11.45 -8.12
N MET A 377 -1.07 10.49 -7.35
CA MET A 377 -1.02 9.05 -7.64
C MET A 377 -2.36 8.50 -8.17
N VAL A 378 -3.24 9.37 -8.65
CA VAL A 378 -4.55 8.99 -9.19
C VAL A 378 -4.71 9.56 -10.59
N PRO A 379 -5.06 8.78 -11.62
CA PRO A 379 -5.43 9.32 -12.93
C PRO A 379 -6.69 10.19 -12.84
N ALA A 380 -6.73 11.33 -13.51
CA ALA A 380 -7.89 12.22 -13.49
C ALA A 380 -9.21 11.57 -13.93
N PRO A 381 -9.24 10.70 -14.97
CA PRO A 381 -10.49 10.04 -15.38
C PRO A 381 -11.11 9.14 -14.29
N ARG A 382 -10.31 8.68 -13.32
CA ARG A 382 -10.83 7.94 -12.14
C ARG A 382 -11.82 8.79 -11.32
N ALA A 383 -11.77 10.12 -11.47
CA ALA A 383 -12.74 11.02 -10.82
C ALA A 383 -14.16 10.90 -11.40
N HIS A 384 -14.33 10.34 -12.59
CA HIS A 384 -15.66 10.21 -13.20
C HIS A 384 -16.58 9.34 -12.31
N GLY A 385 -17.72 9.92 -11.91
CA GLY A 385 -18.68 9.28 -10.99
C GLY A 385 -18.18 9.16 -9.55
N ALA A 386 -17.10 9.84 -9.18
CA ALA A 386 -16.57 9.83 -7.81
C ALA A 386 -17.06 11.02 -7.00
N THR A 387 -17.00 10.87 -5.68
CA THR A 387 -17.12 11.96 -4.70
C THR A 387 -15.73 12.36 -4.22
N ILE A 388 -15.40 13.64 -4.35
CA ILE A 388 -14.09 14.19 -3.98
C ILE A 388 -14.30 15.32 -2.97
N VAL A 389 -13.53 15.28 -1.88
CA VAL A 389 -13.44 16.37 -0.91
C VAL A 389 -12.02 16.90 -0.89
N THR A 390 -11.85 18.20 -1.11
CA THR A 390 -10.60 18.93 -0.99
C THR A 390 -10.62 19.83 0.25
N VAL A 391 -9.51 20.46 0.59
CA VAL A 391 -9.44 21.33 1.78
C VAL A 391 -10.44 22.48 1.73
N GLU A 392 -10.81 22.95 0.53
CA GLU A 392 -11.83 23.98 0.31
C GLU A 392 -13.24 23.53 0.70
N GLY A 393 -13.50 22.21 0.66
CA GLY A 393 -14.82 21.66 0.98
C GLY A 393 -14.97 21.19 2.43
N LEU A 394 -13.98 21.40 3.29
CA LEU A 394 -14.08 21.02 4.71
C LEU A 394 -14.86 22.05 5.54
N ALA A 395 -14.77 23.32 5.20
CA ALA A 395 -15.57 24.39 5.83
C ALA A 395 -17.01 24.35 5.32
N SER A 396 -17.98 24.59 6.19
CA SER A 396 -19.40 24.68 5.83
C SER A 396 -20.02 25.95 6.39
N GLU A 397 -20.86 26.63 5.58
CA GLU A 397 -21.67 27.81 5.98
C GLU A 397 -20.87 28.94 6.65
N GLY A 398 -19.56 29.05 6.34
CA GLY A 398 -18.66 30.05 6.92
C GLY A 398 -17.89 29.60 8.16
N ASP A 399 -18.22 28.43 8.71
CA ASP A 399 -17.53 27.86 9.86
C ASP A 399 -16.38 26.95 9.41
N LEU A 400 -15.22 27.15 10.03
CA LEU A 400 -14.04 26.31 9.79
C LEU A 400 -14.26 24.91 10.39
N HIS A 401 -13.77 23.89 9.68
CA HIS A 401 -13.70 22.56 10.25
C HIS A 401 -12.84 22.58 11.55
N PRO A 402 -13.19 21.81 12.60
CA PRO A 402 -12.45 21.83 13.88
C PRO A 402 -10.92 21.67 13.74
N VAL A 403 -10.46 20.87 12.77
CA VAL A 403 -9.02 20.74 12.48
C VAL A 403 -8.45 22.03 11.89
N GLN A 404 -9.16 22.73 11.01
CA GLN A 404 -8.70 24.01 10.44
C GLN A 404 -8.57 25.08 11.56
N GLN A 405 -9.59 25.19 12.41
CA GLN A 405 -9.56 26.13 13.53
C GLN A 405 -8.42 25.82 14.51
N ALA A 406 -8.22 24.54 14.87
CA ALA A 406 -7.16 24.15 15.78
C ALA A 406 -5.75 24.43 15.21
N PHE A 407 -5.55 24.31 13.89
CA PHE A 407 -4.28 24.70 13.24
C PHE A 407 -3.98 26.20 13.40
N ILE A 408 -5.01 27.05 13.36
CA ILE A 408 -4.87 28.49 13.61
C ILE A 408 -4.50 28.73 15.07
N ASP A 409 -5.27 28.19 16.01
CA ASP A 409 -5.15 28.43 17.44
C ASP A 409 -3.80 27.95 18.01
N HIS A 410 -3.31 26.80 17.53
CA HIS A 410 -2.01 26.26 17.94
C HIS A 410 -0.82 26.82 17.14
N GLY A 411 -1.08 27.65 16.11
CA GLY A 411 -0.04 28.11 15.20
C GLY A 411 0.69 26.92 14.54
N GLY A 412 -0.09 25.93 14.07
CA GLY A 412 0.42 24.72 13.39
C GLY A 412 0.95 24.98 11.99
N VAL A 413 1.13 26.24 11.61
CA VAL A 413 1.49 26.72 10.28
C VAL A 413 2.73 27.61 10.35
N GLN A 414 3.67 27.41 9.39
CA GLN A 414 4.74 28.37 9.11
C GLN A 414 4.66 28.82 7.66
N CYS A 415 5.27 28.10 6.70
CA CYS A 415 5.14 28.48 5.28
C CYS A 415 3.75 28.17 4.70
N GLY A 416 2.98 27.26 5.29
CA GLY A 416 1.62 26.92 4.91
C GLY A 416 1.49 25.89 3.78
N PHE A 417 2.57 25.52 3.10
CA PHE A 417 2.49 24.68 1.90
C PHE A 417 1.97 23.27 2.17
N CYS A 418 2.40 22.62 3.25
CA CYS A 418 1.96 21.29 3.64
C CYS A 418 0.62 21.27 4.38
N THR A 419 0.15 22.42 4.85
CA THR A 419 -1.02 22.54 5.73
C THR A 419 -2.28 21.89 5.17
N PRO A 420 -2.68 22.06 3.89
CA PRO A 420 -3.87 21.39 3.35
C PRO A 420 -3.84 19.88 3.50
N GLY A 421 -2.69 19.25 3.19
CA GLY A 421 -2.55 17.81 3.31
C GLY A 421 -2.67 17.29 4.76
N PHE A 422 -2.11 18.01 5.73
CA PHE A 422 -2.26 17.66 7.16
C PHE A 422 -3.69 17.83 7.65
N ILE A 423 -4.36 18.90 7.21
CA ILE A 423 -5.77 19.15 7.55
C ILE A 423 -6.65 18.02 7.01
N MET A 424 -6.47 17.63 5.74
CA MET A 424 -7.22 16.53 5.13
C MET A 424 -7.01 15.20 5.87
N SER A 425 -5.76 14.88 6.21
CA SER A 425 -5.41 13.67 6.98
C SER A 425 -5.99 13.71 8.41
N GLY A 426 -5.88 14.87 9.08
CA GLY A 426 -6.43 15.08 10.41
C GLY A 426 -7.96 15.02 10.42
N ALA A 427 -8.63 15.63 9.46
CA ALA A 427 -10.10 15.60 9.34
C ALA A 427 -10.58 14.15 9.16
N LYS A 428 -9.94 13.39 8.26
CA LYS A 428 -10.30 11.98 8.04
C LYS A 428 -10.00 11.09 9.25
N LEU A 429 -8.90 11.35 9.96
CA LEU A 429 -8.61 10.64 11.21
C LEU A 429 -9.72 10.84 12.25
N LEU A 430 -10.24 12.05 12.41
CA LEU A 430 -11.30 12.33 13.38
C LEU A 430 -12.66 11.74 13.00
N GLU A 431 -12.89 11.44 11.72
CA GLU A 431 -14.05 10.65 11.30
C GLU A 431 -13.91 9.18 11.71
N GLU A 432 -12.71 8.60 11.54
CA GLU A 432 -12.37 7.21 11.82
C GLU A 432 -12.19 6.97 13.33
N HIS A 433 -11.42 7.84 13.98
CA HIS A 433 -11.13 7.82 15.42
C HIS A 433 -11.51 9.17 16.05
N PRO A 434 -12.71 9.31 16.59
CA PRO A 434 -13.17 10.59 17.19
C PRO A 434 -12.30 11.08 18.36
N GLN A 435 -11.60 10.17 19.04
CA GLN A 435 -10.65 10.46 20.13
C GLN A 435 -9.34 9.72 19.91
N PRO A 436 -8.50 10.14 18.93
CA PRO A 436 -7.32 9.39 18.57
C PRO A 436 -6.24 9.49 19.65
N THR A 437 -5.51 8.38 19.84
CA THR A 437 -4.27 8.39 20.61
C THR A 437 -3.18 9.19 19.87
N THR A 438 -2.13 9.58 20.58
CA THR A 438 -0.98 10.25 19.94
C THR A 438 -0.37 9.38 18.83
N GLU A 439 -0.28 8.08 19.07
CA GLU A 439 0.22 7.13 18.07
C GLU A 439 -0.66 7.09 16.82
N GLN A 440 -1.99 7.09 16.94
CA GLN A 440 -2.91 7.14 15.80
C GLN A 440 -2.80 8.46 15.04
N VAL A 441 -2.59 9.60 15.73
CA VAL A 441 -2.31 10.87 15.04
C VAL A 441 -1.02 10.79 14.25
N GLU A 442 0.07 10.28 14.82
CA GLU A 442 1.36 10.11 14.16
C GLU A 442 1.25 9.15 12.96
N GLN A 443 0.49 8.06 13.09
CA GLN A 443 0.21 7.12 12.00
C GLN A 443 -0.56 7.79 10.85
N ALA A 444 -1.58 8.56 11.16
CA ALA A 444 -2.42 9.25 10.16
C ALA A 444 -1.62 10.26 9.33
N ILE A 445 -0.70 10.99 9.97
CA ILE A 445 0.12 12.01 9.29
C ILE A 445 1.48 11.48 8.82
N ALA A 446 1.77 10.19 8.96
CA ALA A 446 3.06 9.59 8.55
C ALA A 446 3.38 9.78 7.06
N GLY A 447 2.36 9.99 6.22
CA GLY A 447 2.48 10.32 4.79
C GLY A 447 2.59 11.81 4.49
N ASN A 448 2.56 12.69 5.50
CA ASN A 448 2.58 14.14 5.31
C ASN A 448 3.92 14.73 5.79
N LEU A 449 4.64 15.42 4.90
CA LEU A 449 5.95 15.99 5.21
C LEU A 449 5.86 17.50 5.46
N CYS A 450 6.45 17.95 6.57
CA CYS A 450 6.67 19.35 6.86
C CYS A 450 8.15 19.62 7.14
N ARG A 451 8.74 20.60 6.45
CA ARG A 451 10.14 21.00 6.67
C ARG A 451 10.32 22.08 7.74
N CYS A 452 9.22 22.74 8.13
CA CYS A 452 9.27 23.96 8.94
C CYS A 452 8.96 23.73 10.43
N THR A 453 7.86 23.00 10.74
CA THR A 453 7.18 23.08 12.06
C THR A 453 7.75 22.12 13.11
N GLY A 454 8.50 21.09 12.72
CA GLY A 454 8.92 20.02 13.65
C GLY A 454 7.75 19.14 14.16
N TYR A 455 6.55 19.27 13.57
CA TYR A 455 5.34 18.46 13.80
C TYR A 455 4.62 18.65 15.15
N TYR A 456 5.26 19.06 16.23
CA TYR A 456 4.66 19.11 17.58
C TYR A 456 3.34 19.89 17.62
N LYS A 457 3.31 21.07 16.99
CA LYS A 457 2.11 21.91 16.94
C LYS A 457 1.01 21.30 16.06
N ILE A 458 1.37 20.58 15.00
CA ILE A 458 0.44 19.87 14.13
C ILE A 458 -0.24 18.73 14.92
N VAL A 459 0.54 17.90 15.62
CA VAL A 459 0.02 16.83 16.47
C VAL A 459 -0.88 17.41 17.59
N ALA A 460 -0.46 18.49 18.24
CA ALA A 460 -1.25 19.17 19.26
C ALA A 460 -2.57 19.71 18.70
N ALA A 461 -2.56 20.32 17.51
CA ALA A 461 -3.75 20.85 16.86
C ALA A 461 -4.77 19.74 16.53
N ILE A 462 -4.34 18.60 15.99
CA ILE A 462 -5.24 17.49 15.68
C ILE A 462 -5.87 16.91 16.95
N LYS A 463 -5.08 16.79 18.03
CA LYS A 463 -5.60 16.32 19.34
C LYS A 463 -6.60 17.29 19.96
N ASP A 464 -6.36 18.61 19.87
CA ASP A 464 -7.28 19.62 20.34
C ASP A 464 -8.59 19.64 19.53
N ALA A 465 -8.49 19.52 18.21
CA ALA A 465 -9.66 19.37 17.33
C ALA A 465 -10.55 18.16 17.73
N ALA A 466 -9.94 17.04 18.11
CA ALA A 466 -10.65 15.88 18.62
C ALA A 466 -11.40 16.18 19.93
N ALA A 467 -10.75 16.86 20.87
CA ALA A 467 -11.36 17.24 22.15
C ALA A 467 -12.55 18.20 21.96
N ARG A 468 -12.41 19.21 21.10
CA ARG A 468 -13.50 20.17 20.77
C ARG A 468 -14.68 19.47 20.12
N ARG A 469 -14.45 18.56 19.17
CA ARG A 469 -15.52 17.79 18.51
C ARG A 469 -16.29 16.93 19.52
N ALA A 470 -15.61 16.32 20.48
CA ALA A 470 -16.25 15.54 21.53
C ALA A 470 -17.13 16.41 22.45
N ALA A 471 -16.70 17.62 22.80
CA ALA A 471 -17.48 18.56 23.60
C ALA A 471 -18.77 19.02 22.88
N LEU A 472 -18.68 19.36 21.59
CA LEU A 472 -19.83 19.74 20.76
C LEU A 472 -20.88 18.63 20.65
N LEU A 473 -20.46 17.37 20.51
CA LEU A 473 -21.37 16.23 20.45
C LEU A 473 -22.09 15.98 21.78
N GLN A 474 -21.48 16.28 22.91
CA GLN A 474 -22.10 16.18 24.24
C GLN A 474 -23.14 17.26 24.49
N GLU A 475 -22.87 18.49 24.04
CA GLU A 475 -23.81 19.63 24.15
C GLU A 475 -25.07 19.44 23.28
N THR A 476 -24.94 18.80 22.09
CA THR A 476 -26.09 18.53 21.21
C THR A 476 -26.91 17.32 21.64
N SER A 477 -26.40 16.49 22.55
CA SER A 477 -27.08 15.29 23.08
C SER A 477 -27.75 15.51 24.44
N SER A 478 -27.52 16.68 25.05
CA SER A 478 -28.16 17.16 26.31
C SER A 478 -29.29 18.14 26.02
#